data_f3dd8db17fc4e9c04589703464a93aac
#
_entry.id   f3dd8db17fc4e9c04589703464a93aac
#
_cell.length_a   1.000
_cell.length_b   1.000
_cell.length_c   1.000
_cell.angle_alpha   90.00
_cell.angle_beta   90.00
_cell.angle_gamma   90.00
#
_symmetry.space_group_name_H-M   'P 1'
#
loop_
_entity.id
_entity.type
_entity.pdbx_description
1 polymer ?
#
loop_
_entity_poly.entity_id
_entity_poly.type
_entity_poly.pdbx_seq_one_letter_code
_entity_poly.pdbx_strand_id
1 'polypeptide(L)'
;SKPTVSSSPHSGPKRTKKKRHHNQNAEESLPGVQKIKSSLRQTRRLLAKENLAADVRVETERRLKALEADLTRAETARKERTYAMKYHKVKFFERQKVVRRIKQIKRDLTSAQGKEREKLEGGLEGLRVDLNYILHYPKTKKYISLFPPEKRHIDTVSTTSDDNDQRITVRDLIRDQMRRGEISKQPENELESGNR
;
A
#
# COMPACT_ATOMS: atom_id res chain seq x y z
N SER A 1 57.69 -50.90 1.29
CA SER A 1 57.32 -49.71 0.50
C SER A 1 55.82 -49.55 0.52
N LYS A 2 55.31 -48.55 1.25
CA LYS A 2 53.88 -48.15 1.26
C LYS A 2 53.73 -46.88 0.44
N PRO A 3 52.67 -46.71 -0.42
CA PRO A 3 52.40 -45.45 -1.08
C PRO A 3 51.55 -44.55 -0.19
N THR A 4 52.02 -43.33 -0.04
CA THR A 4 51.29 -42.22 0.63
C THR A 4 50.22 -41.64 -0.30
N VAL A 5 48.98 -41.62 0.18
CA VAL A 5 47.84 -41.00 -0.54
C VAL A 5 47.74 -39.54 -0.10
N SER A 6 47.96 -38.61 -1.01
CA SER A 6 47.78 -37.18 -0.78
C SER A 6 46.29 -36.80 -0.92
N SER A 7 45.71 -36.32 0.14
CA SER A 7 44.35 -35.78 0.17
C SER A 7 44.35 -34.32 -0.27
N SER A 8 43.66 -34.01 -1.37
CA SER A 8 43.40 -32.65 -1.85
C SER A 8 42.28 -32.00 -1.07
N PRO A 9 42.35 -30.70 -0.71
CA PRO A 9 41.27 -30.00 -0.03
C PRO A 9 40.13 -29.63 -1.00
N HIS A 10 38.93 -30.08 -0.67
CA HIS A 10 37.67 -29.70 -1.35
C HIS A 10 37.38 -28.21 -1.13
N SER A 11 37.56 -27.39 -2.16
CA SER A 11 37.12 -26.01 -2.17
C SER A 11 35.62 -25.94 -2.47
N GLY A 12 34.80 -25.69 -1.43
CA GLY A 12 33.35 -25.44 -1.56
C GLY A 12 33.04 -24.18 -2.38
N PRO A 13 31.86 -24.11 -3.03
CA PRO A 13 31.50 -23.00 -3.92
C PRO A 13 31.39 -21.70 -3.14
N LYS A 14 32.19 -20.69 -3.51
CA LYS A 14 32.12 -19.33 -2.97
C LYS A 14 30.79 -18.71 -3.31
N ARG A 15 29.93 -18.48 -2.28
CA ARG A 15 28.68 -17.68 -2.39
C ARG A 15 29.04 -16.30 -2.91
N THR A 16 28.78 -16.05 -4.18
CA THR A 16 28.88 -14.72 -4.78
C THR A 16 27.84 -13.80 -4.11
N LYS A 17 28.30 -12.80 -3.39
CA LYS A 17 27.44 -11.72 -2.86
C LYS A 17 26.79 -11.02 -4.04
N LYS A 18 25.48 -11.23 -4.24
CA LYS A 18 24.66 -10.53 -5.24
C LYS A 18 24.83 -9.03 -5.01
N LYS A 19 25.52 -8.35 -5.92
CA LYS A 19 25.72 -6.90 -5.92
C LYS A 19 24.32 -6.26 -5.96
N ARG A 20 23.90 -5.58 -4.88
CA ARG A 20 22.66 -4.82 -4.87
C ARG A 20 22.83 -3.73 -5.94
N HIS A 21 22.04 -3.79 -7.00
CA HIS A 21 21.92 -2.70 -7.95
C HIS A 21 21.48 -1.47 -7.18
N HIS A 22 22.38 -0.50 -7.10
CA HIS A 22 22.07 0.84 -6.61
C HIS A 22 21.18 1.48 -7.68
N ASN A 23 19.88 1.61 -7.36
CA ASN A 23 18.92 2.23 -8.25
C ASN A 23 19.27 3.74 -8.35
N GLN A 24 19.72 4.17 -9.52
CA GLN A 24 20.19 5.53 -9.79
C GLN A 24 19.06 6.58 -9.84
N ASN A 25 17.81 6.22 -9.56
CA ASN A 25 16.70 7.16 -9.37
C ASN A 25 16.65 7.67 -7.92
N ALA A 26 17.78 8.16 -7.41
CA ALA A 26 17.91 8.75 -6.07
C ALA A 26 17.60 10.26 -6.05
N GLU A 27 16.94 10.78 -7.07
CA GLU A 27 16.41 12.14 -7.01
C GLU A 27 15.18 12.14 -6.10
N GLU A 28 15.32 12.79 -4.92
CA GLU A 28 14.30 13.02 -3.88
C GLU A 28 13.86 11.83 -3.01
N SER A 29 14.64 10.78 -2.83
CA SER A 29 14.31 9.82 -1.79
C SER A 29 14.55 10.44 -0.41
N LEU A 30 13.46 10.70 0.33
CA LEU A 30 13.54 11.15 1.73
C LEU A 30 14.52 10.26 2.50
N PRO A 31 15.41 10.86 3.31
CA PRO A 31 16.36 10.10 4.11
C PRO A 31 15.60 9.13 5.02
N GLY A 32 16.19 7.98 5.28
CA GLY A 32 15.55 6.95 6.11
C GLY A 32 15.18 7.49 7.49
N VAL A 33 14.05 7.04 8.04
CA VAL A 33 13.49 7.47 9.35
C VAL A 33 14.56 7.55 10.46
N GLN A 34 15.48 6.60 10.52
CA GLN A 34 16.55 6.59 11.53
C GLN A 34 17.53 7.74 11.36
N LYS A 35 17.87 8.10 10.12
CA LYS A 35 18.76 9.23 9.82
C LYS A 35 18.10 10.54 10.22
N ILE A 36 16.80 10.72 9.92
CA ILE A 36 16.03 11.90 10.32
C ILE A 36 15.96 12.00 11.85
N LYS A 37 15.64 10.89 12.55
CA LYS A 37 15.61 10.86 14.02
C LYS A 37 16.97 11.20 14.65
N SER A 38 18.07 10.76 14.03
CA SER A 38 19.42 11.14 14.49
C SER A 38 19.67 12.64 14.33
N SER A 39 19.33 13.20 13.15
CA SER A 39 19.46 14.65 12.89
C SER A 39 18.59 15.47 13.84
N LEU A 40 17.37 15.04 14.14
CA LEU A 40 16.50 15.69 15.11
C LEU A 40 17.12 15.73 16.51
N ARG A 41 17.69 14.61 16.97
CA ARG A 41 18.37 14.57 18.28
C ARG A 41 19.55 15.54 18.32
N GLN A 42 20.35 15.62 17.25
CA GLN A 42 21.49 16.55 17.15
C GLN A 42 21.02 18.01 17.16
N THR A 43 19.98 18.34 16.38
CA THR A 43 19.41 19.68 16.31
C THR A 43 18.83 20.13 17.66
N ARG A 44 18.11 19.25 18.36
CA ARG A 44 17.57 19.53 19.70
C ARG A 44 18.69 19.74 20.75
N ARG A 45 19.76 18.93 20.69
CA ARG A 45 20.94 19.12 21.55
C ARG A 45 21.64 20.45 21.29
N LEU A 46 21.68 20.91 20.03
CA LEU A 46 22.24 22.19 19.67
C LEU A 46 21.40 23.34 20.26
N LEU A 47 20.07 23.28 20.11
CA LEU A 47 19.14 24.28 20.66
C LEU A 47 19.14 24.34 22.17
N ALA A 48 19.50 23.26 22.87
CA ALA A 48 19.59 23.21 24.32
C ALA A 48 20.85 23.90 24.88
N LYS A 49 21.76 24.37 24.03
CA LYS A 49 22.93 25.14 24.48
C LYS A 49 22.53 26.60 24.82
N GLU A 50 22.89 27.05 26.00
CA GLU A 50 22.54 28.40 26.47
C GLU A 50 23.22 29.52 25.67
N ASN A 51 24.49 29.31 25.23
CA ASN A 51 25.30 30.31 24.54
C ASN A 51 25.21 30.13 23.00
N LEU A 52 24.01 30.06 22.45
CA LEU A 52 23.81 29.99 21.01
C LEU A 52 23.53 31.40 20.47
N ALA A 53 24.26 31.82 19.43
CA ALA A 53 24.01 33.08 18.75
C ALA A 53 22.55 33.13 18.21
N ALA A 54 21.93 34.30 18.21
CA ALA A 54 20.51 34.46 17.89
C ALA A 54 20.18 34.02 16.47
N ASP A 55 21.03 34.32 15.48
CA ASP A 55 20.93 33.91 14.10
C ASP A 55 20.99 32.39 13.95
N VAL A 56 21.94 31.73 14.60
CA VAL A 56 22.11 30.29 14.63
C VAL A 56 20.90 29.59 15.29
N ARG A 57 20.36 30.20 16.35
CA ARG A 57 19.16 29.71 17.03
C ARG A 57 17.97 29.68 16.05
N VAL A 58 17.69 30.78 15.36
CA VAL A 58 16.58 30.92 14.41
C VAL A 58 16.72 29.90 13.24
N GLU A 59 17.92 29.76 12.69
CA GLU A 59 18.20 28.80 11.63
C GLU A 59 17.99 27.33 12.11
N THR A 60 18.48 27.04 13.33
CA THR A 60 18.34 25.71 13.93
C THR A 60 16.89 25.37 14.25
N GLU A 61 16.07 26.33 14.67
CA GLU A 61 14.61 26.14 14.87
C GLU A 61 13.89 25.89 13.56
N ARG A 62 14.22 26.61 12.48
CA ARG A 62 13.68 26.33 11.14
C ARG A 62 14.04 24.92 10.67
N ARG A 63 15.29 24.52 10.87
CA ARG A 63 15.76 23.18 10.57
C ARG A 63 15.05 22.11 11.40
N LEU A 64 14.81 22.36 12.68
CA LEU A 64 14.06 21.44 13.55
C LEU A 64 12.65 21.19 12.99
N LYS A 65 11.92 22.27 12.66
CA LYS A 65 10.58 22.20 12.08
C LYS A 65 10.55 21.46 10.75
N ALA A 66 11.53 21.69 9.88
CA ALA A 66 11.65 20.98 8.62
C ALA A 66 11.90 19.46 8.82
N LEU A 67 12.79 19.09 9.75
CA LEU A 67 13.07 17.69 10.08
C LEU A 67 11.87 16.99 10.74
N GLU A 68 11.06 17.67 11.51
CA GLU A 68 9.80 17.11 12.06
C GLU A 68 8.78 16.84 10.97
N ALA A 69 8.63 17.74 10.01
CA ALA A 69 7.78 17.51 8.82
C ALA A 69 8.30 16.34 7.97
N ASP A 70 9.60 16.24 7.75
CA ASP A 70 10.21 15.13 7.02
C ASP A 70 10.06 13.80 7.76
N LEU A 71 10.13 13.80 9.09
CA LEU A 71 9.90 12.60 9.89
C LEU A 71 8.47 12.06 9.69
N THR A 72 7.47 12.94 9.83
CA THR A 72 6.07 12.54 9.65
C THR A 72 5.82 11.99 8.24
N ARG A 73 6.39 12.65 7.22
CA ARG A 73 6.32 12.20 5.82
C ARG A 73 7.00 10.83 5.62
N ALA A 74 8.18 10.64 6.17
CA ALA A 74 8.94 9.40 6.06
C ALA A 74 8.27 8.24 6.81
N GLU A 75 7.68 8.47 7.99
CA GLU A 75 6.92 7.47 8.75
C GLU A 75 5.64 7.07 8.01
N THR A 76 4.92 8.03 7.45
CA THR A 76 3.74 7.78 6.62
C THR A 76 4.09 6.94 5.39
N ALA A 77 5.12 7.34 4.64
CA ALA A 77 5.58 6.60 3.47
C ALA A 77 6.08 5.18 3.81
N ARG A 78 6.69 4.99 4.98
CA ARG A 78 7.08 3.66 5.49
C ARG A 78 5.86 2.80 5.78
N LYS A 79 4.84 3.35 6.44
CA LYS A 79 3.58 2.67 6.76
C LYS A 79 2.85 2.24 5.48
N GLU A 80 2.76 3.16 4.50
CA GLU A 80 2.15 2.88 3.20
C GLU A 80 2.86 1.74 2.47
N ARG A 81 4.20 1.76 2.39
CA ARG A 81 4.98 0.67 1.78
C ARG A 81 4.75 -0.67 2.48
N THR A 82 4.73 -0.67 3.81
CA THR A 82 4.47 -1.89 4.59
C THR A 82 3.10 -2.47 4.27
N TYR A 83 2.06 -1.63 4.23
CA TYR A 83 0.71 -2.09 3.91
C TYR A 83 0.55 -2.47 2.43
N ALA A 84 1.19 -1.74 1.52
CA ALA A 84 1.21 -2.10 0.11
C ALA A 84 1.77 -3.52 -0.10
N MET A 85 2.92 -3.83 0.50
CA MET A 85 3.51 -5.16 0.42
C MET A 85 2.65 -6.24 1.09
N LYS A 86 2.12 -5.94 2.29
CA LYS A 86 1.30 -6.89 3.06
C LYS A 86 0.02 -7.30 2.32
N TYR A 87 -0.67 -6.34 1.71
CA TYR A 87 -1.99 -6.55 1.13
C TYR A 87 -1.98 -6.68 -0.40
N HIS A 88 -0.82 -6.63 -1.05
CA HIS A 88 -0.69 -6.72 -2.50
C HIS A 88 -1.39 -7.98 -3.08
N LYS A 89 -1.12 -9.14 -2.50
CA LYS A 89 -1.70 -10.42 -2.97
C LYS A 89 -3.22 -10.45 -2.81
N VAL A 90 -3.73 -10.02 -1.64
CA VAL A 90 -5.18 -10.00 -1.37
C VAL A 90 -5.89 -9.07 -2.36
N LYS A 91 -5.42 -7.83 -2.48
CA LYS A 91 -5.96 -6.85 -3.44
C LYS A 91 -5.91 -7.35 -4.87
N PHE A 92 -4.85 -8.04 -5.27
CA PHE A 92 -4.72 -8.61 -6.61
C PHE A 92 -5.82 -9.66 -6.88
N PHE A 93 -6.02 -10.61 -5.99
CA PHE A 93 -7.04 -11.66 -6.18
C PHE A 93 -8.46 -11.09 -6.13
N GLU A 94 -8.73 -10.18 -5.21
CA GLU A 94 -10.03 -9.52 -5.12
C GLU A 94 -10.34 -8.71 -6.38
N ARG A 95 -9.37 -7.93 -6.88
CA ARG A 95 -9.49 -7.20 -8.13
C ARG A 95 -9.82 -8.12 -9.30
N GLN A 96 -9.08 -9.23 -9.45
CA GLN A 96 -9.37 -10.20 -10.52
C GLN A 96 -10.79 -10.78 -10.40
N LYS A 97 -11.24 -11.12 -9.19
CA LYS A 97 -12.57 -11.63 -8.93
C LYS A 97 -13.66 -10.65 -9.34
N VAL A 98 -13.50 -9.36 -8.94
CA VAL A 98 -14.44 -8.29 -9.28
C VAL A 98 -14.46 -8.03 -10.79
N VAL A 99 -13.29 -7.92 -11.43
CA VAL A 99 -13.20 -7.70 -12.89
C VAL A 99 -13.85 -8.83 -13.68
N ARG A 100 -13.68 -10.10 -13.27
CA ARG A 100 -14.35 -11.23 -13.91
C ARG A 100 -15.87 -11.12 -13.79
N ARG A 101 -16.40 -10.73 -12.63
CA ARG A 101 -17.83 -10.51 -12.41
C ARG A 101 -18.36 -9.35 -13.26
N ILE A 102 -17.64 -8.25 -13.35
CA ILE A 102 -17.99 -7.11 -14.23
C ILE A 102 -18.10 -7.59 -15.68
N LYS A 103 -17.12 -8.35 -16.17
CA LYS A 103 -17.13 -8.91 -17.54
C LYS A 103 -18.30 -9.86 -17.77
N GLN A 104 -18.68 -10.63 -16.76
CA GLN A 104 -19.85 -11.51 -16.83
C GLN A 104 -21.13 -10.68 -16.93
N ILE A 105 -21.37 -9.74 -16.01
CA ILE A 105 -22.57 -8.90 -16.05
C ILE A 105 -22.66 -8.10 -17.36
N LYS A 106 -21.56 -7.57 -17.88
CA LYS A 106 -21.55 -6.87 -19.17
C LYS A 106 -22.02 -7.78 -20.33
N ARG A 107 -21.66 -9.05 -20.30
CA ARG A 107 -22.15 -10.03 -21.29
C ARG A 107 -23.63 -10.31 -21.10
N ASP A 108 -24.07 -10.54 -19.87
CA ASP A 108 -25.46 -10.84 -19.55
C ASP A 108 -26.38 -9.66 -19.93
N LEU A 109 -25.91 -8.42 -19.76
CA LEU A 109 -26.61 -7.20 -20.16
C LEU A 109 -26.89 -7.11 -21.67
N THR A 110 -26.13 -7.79 -22.52
CA THR A 110 -26.38 -7.79 -23.99
C THR A 110 -27.66 -8.55 -24.37
N SER A 111 -28.06 -9.51 -23.56
CA SER A 111 -29.25 -10.35 -23.79
C SER A 111 -30.41 -10.01 -22.85
N ALA A 112 -30.17 -9.34 -21.73
CA ALA A 112 -31.17 -9.05 -20.72
C ALA A 112 -32.12 -7.90 -21.11
N GLN A 113 -33.42 -8.06 -20.74
CA GLN A 113 -34.46 -7.06 -20.98
C GLN A 113 -35.30 -6.78 -19.72
N GLY A 114 -35.96 -5.63 -19.70
CA GLY A 114 -36.90 -5.27 -18.64
C GLY A 114 -36.27 -5.25 -17.24
N LYS A 115 -36.95 -5.82 -16.26
CA LYS A 115 -36.55 -5.85 -14.84
C LYS A 115 -35.21 -6.56 -14.58
N GLU A 116 -34.88 -7.56 -15.41
CA GLU A 116 -33.59 -8.25 -15.28
C GLU A 116 -32.42 -7.35 -15.65
N ARG A 117 -32.58 -6.57 -16.71
CA ARG A 117 -31.58 -5.55 -17.11
C ARG A 117 -31.33 -4.52 -15.99
N GLU A 118 -32.38 -3.98 -15.39
CA GLU A 118 -32.27 -3.04 -14.30
C GLU A 118 -31.53 -3.62 -13.09
N LYS A 119 -31.81 -4.88 -12.75
CA LYS A 119 -31.09 -5.61 -11.68
C LYS A 119 -29.60 -5.79 -12.00
N LEU A 120 -29.27 -6.12 -13.23
CA LEU A 120 -27.89 -6.30 -13.68
C LEU A 120 -27.14 -4.94 -13.70
N GLU A 121 -27.78 -3.87 -14.12
CA GLU A 121 -27.20 -2.51 -14.09
C GLU A 121 -26.89 -2.08 -12.66
N GLY A 122 -27.79 -2.28 -11.70
CA GLY A 122 -27.54 -2.04 -10.27
C GLY A 122 -26.40 -2.92 -9.72
N GLY A 123 -26.35 -4.18 -10.13
CA GLY A 123 -25.25 -5.09 -9.80
C GLY A 123 -23.90 -4.64 -10.35
N LEU A 124 -23.88 -4.12 -11.58
CA LEU A 124 -22.68 -3.57 -12.22
C LEU A 124 -22.18 -2.34 -11.48
N GLU A 125 -23.06 -1.43 -11.08
CA GLU A 125 -22.70 -0.25 -10.30
C GLU A 125 -22.08 -0.66 -8.96
N GLY A 126 -22.68 -1.62 -8.25
CA GLY A 126 -22.12 -2.16 -7.01
C GLY A 126 -20.70 -2.74 -7.18
N LEU A 127 -20.46 -3.49 -8.26
CA LEU A 127 -19.14 -4.03 -8.55
C LEU A 127 -18.11 -2.97 -8.95
N ARG A 128 -18.52 -1.87 -9.58
CA ARG A 128 -17.65 -0.72 -9.87
C ARG A 128 -17.22 -0.01 -8.59
N VAL A 129 -18.13 0.13 -7.62
CA VAL A 129 -17.79 0.61 -6.27
C VAL A 129 -16.78 -0.33 -5.60
N ASP A 130 -16.98 -1.64 -5.69
CA ASP A 130 -16.05 -2.64 -5.13
C ASP A 130 -14.67 -2.59 -5.81
N LEU A 131 -14.64 -2.37 -7.13
CA LEU A 131 -13.37 -2.22 -7.84
C LEU A 131 -12.63 -0.95 -7.40
N ASN A 132 -13.32 0.17 -7.33
CA ASN A 132 -12.77 1.42 -6.81
C ASN A 132 -12.34 1.31 -5.35
N TYR A 133 -13.08 0.58 -4.51
CA TYR A 133 -12.67 0.27 -3.13
C TYR A 133 -11.28 -0.40 -3.10
N ILE A 134 -11.03 -1.39 -3.94
CA ILE A 134 -9.73 -2.07 -4.00
C ILE A 134 -8.62 -1.14 -4.50
N LEU A 135 -8.90 -0.31 -5.51
CA LEU A 135 -7.92 0.57 -6.14
C LEU A 135 -7.57 1.76 -5.24
N HIS A 136 -8.58 2.44 -4.70
CA HIS A 136 -8.46 3.71 -3.97
C HIS A 136 -8.53 3.57 -2.45
N TYR A 137 -8.42 2.34 -1.91
CA TYR A 137 -8.41 2.12 -0.47
C TYR A 137 -7.31 2.94 0.22
N PRO A 138 -7.58 3.61 1.35
CA PRO A 138 -6.61 4.45 2.07
C PRO A 138 -5.31 3.71 2.37
N LYS A 139 -4.19 4.20 1.83
CA LYS A 139 -2.87 3.54 1.90
C LYS A 139 -2.33 3.42 3.32
N THR A 140 -2.74 4.33 4.21
CA THR A 140 -2.29 4.39 5.61
C THR A 140 -3.13 3.54 6.56
N LYS A 141 -4.24 2.96 6.08
CA LYS A 141 -5.13 2.10 6.88
C LYS A 141 -4.91 0.62 6.58
N LYS A 142 -5.19 -0.25 7.56
CA LYS A 142 -5.24 -1.70 7.37
C LYS A 142 -6.30 -2.03 6.32
N TYR A 143 -5.93 -2.77 5.27
CA TYR A 143 -6.89 -3.17 4.25
C TYR A 143 -7.89 -4.19 4.82
N ILE A 144 -9.17 -3.94 4.59
CA ILE A 144 -10.26 -4.84 4.96
C ILE A 144 -10.73 -5.56 3.70
N SER A 145 -10.62 -6.87 3.68
CA SER A 145 -11.01 -7.72 2.55
C SER A 145 -12.50 -7.61 2.25
N LEU A 146 -12.85 -7.49 0.97
CA LEU A 146 -14.25 -7.56 0.50
C LEU A 146 -14.81 -8.99 0.57
N PHE A 147 -13.93 -9.98 0.38
CA PHE A 147 -14.27 -11.39 0.38
C PHE A 147 -13.43 -12.12 1.44
N PRO A 148 -13.70 -11.91 2.74
CA PRO A 148 -12.99 -12.65 3.77
C PRO A 148 -13.24 -14.15 3.58
N PRO A 149 -12.23 -15.01 3.79
CA PRO A 149 -12.47 -16.44 3.82
C PRO A 149 -13.52 -16.74 4.90
N GLU A 150 -14.50 -17.55 4.57
CA GLU A 150 -15.48 -18.00 5.55
C GLU A 150 -14.72 -18.61 6.73
N LYS A 151 -14.87 -18.01 7.92
CA LYS A 151 -14.22 -18.49 9.12
C LYS A 151 -14.78 -19.88 9.43
N ARG A 152 -14.01 -20.92 9.14
CA ARG A 152 -14.26 -22.23 9.74
C ARG A 152 -14.10 -22.05 11.23
N HIS A 153 -15.23 -22.05 11.95
CA HIS A 153 -15.35 -22.15 13.40
C HIS A 153 -14.08 -21.83 14.19
N ILE A 154 -13.99 -20.63 14.78
CA ILE A 154 -13.34 -20.41 16.07
C ILE A 154 -13.59 -18.94 16.46
N ASP A 155 -14.22 -18.79 17.60
CA ASP A 155 -14.43 -17.62 18.46
C ASP A 155 -13.61 -16.36 18.19
N THR A 156 -14.19 -15.37 17.50
CA THR A 156 -13.87 -13.95 17.69
C THR A 156 -15.03 -13.09 17.19
N VAL A 157 -16.07 -13.01 18.00
CA VAL A 157 -17.31 -12.25 17.72
C VAL A 157 -17.07 -10.72 17.63
N SER A 158 -16.01 -10.21 18.23
CA SER A 158 -15.78 -8.78 18.39
C SER A 158 -15.09 -8.07 17.22
N THR A 159 -14.29 -8.77 16.39
CA THR A 159 -13.55 -8.15 15.27
C THR A 159 -14.34 -8.07 13.97
N THR A 160 -15.49 -8.73 13.86
CA THR A 160 -16.28 -8.80 12.62
C THR A 160 -17.24 -7.63 12.41
N SER A 161 -17.80 -7.08 13.50
CA SER A 161 -18.70 -5.92 13.42
C SER A 161 -17.93 -4.65 13.05
N ASP A 162 -16.84 -4.36 13.73
CA ASP A 162 -16.03 -3.16 13.50
C ASP A 162 -15.40 -3.15 12.09
N ASP A 163 -14.84 -4.28 11.63
CA ASP A 163 -14.32 -4.43 10.26
C ASP A 163 -15.45 -4.26 9.21
N ASN A 164 -16.69 -4.69 9.51
CA ASN A 164 -17.82 -4.52 8.61
C ASN A 164 -18.26 -3.05 8.52
N ASP A 165 -18.36 -2.36 9.66
CA ASP A 165 -18.74 -0.96 9.73
C ASP A 165 -17.70 -0.07 9.03
N GLN A 166 -16.43 -0.34 9.23
CA GLN A 166 -15.34 0.33 8.52
C GLN A 166 -15.37 0.07 7.01
N ARG A 167 -15.74 -1.14 6.58
CA ARG A 167 -15.89 -1.49 5.15
C ARG A 167 -17.03 -0.68 4.52
N ILE A 168 -18.18 -0.59 5.20
CA ILE A 168 -19.33 0.21 4.75
C ILE A 168 -18.93 1.67 4.63
N THR A 169 -18.31 2.23 5.67
CA THR A 169 -17.85 3.63 5.68
C THR A 169 -16.91 3.95 4.50
N VAL A 170 -15.96 3.07 4.20
CA VAL A 170 -15.05 3.27 3.07
C VAL A 170 -15.78 3.15 1.73
N ARG A 171 -16.73 2.21 1.60
CA ARG A 171 -17.54 2.07 0.38
C ARG A 171 -18.41 3.31 0.13
N ASP A 172 -18.97 3.89 1.17
CA ASP A 172 -19.78 5.11 1.06
C ASP A 172 -18.92 6.31 0.66
N LEU A 173 -17.73 6.45 1.25
CA LEU A 173 -16.75 7.44 0.82
C LEU A 173 -16.41 7.30 -0.68
N ILE A 174 -16.18 6.07 -1.15
CA ILE A 174 -15.90 5.78 -2.56
C ILE A 174 -17.09 6.15 -3.45
N ARG A 175 -18.34 5.84 -3.04
CA ARG A 175 -19.55 6.24 -3.79
C ARG A 175 -19.65 7.75 -3.92
N ASP A 176 -19.36 8.47 -2.84
CA ASP A 176 -19.37 9.94 -2.85
C ASP A 176 -18.28 10.51 -3.76
N GLN A 177 -17.09 9.94 -3.75
CA GLN A 177 -16.01 10.34 -4.67
C GLN A 177 -16.36 10.05 -6.14
N MET A 178 -16.99 8.90 -6.43
CA MET A 178 -17.51 8.58 -7.78
C MET A 178 -18.60 9.55 -8.21
N ARG A 179 -19.51 9.94 -7.28
CA ARG A 179 -20.59 10.90 -7.55
C ARG A 179 -20.02 12.27 -7.86
N ARG A 180 -18.99 12.73 -7.12
CA ARG A 180 -18.30 14.01 -7.34
C ARG A 180 -17.39 14.02 -8.56
N GLY A 181 -17.14 12.85 -9.17
CA GLY A 181 -16.23 12.71 -10.32
C GLY A 181 -14.74 12.76 -9.97
N GLU A 182 -14.39 12.61 -8.69
CA GLU A 182 -12.99 12.54 -8.24
C GLU A 182 -12.30 11.23 -8.67
N ILE A 183 -13.09 10.17 -8.79
CA ILE A 183 -12.65 8.85 -9.28
C ILE A 183 -13.60 8.35 -10.37
N SER A 184 -13.08 7.50 -11.21
CA SER A 184 -13.80 6.99 -12.38
C SER A 184 -15.06 6.21 -12.00
N LYS A 185 -16.14 6.46 -12.74
CA LYS A 185 -17.37 5.65 -12.67
C LYS A 185 -17.23 4.30 -13.37
N GLN A 186 -16.20 4.14 -14.22
CA GLN A 186 -15.93 2.91 -14.98
C GLN A 186 -14.45 2.50 -14.85
N PRO A 187 -14.01 2.11 -13.64
CA PRO A 187 -12.61 1.83 -13.34
C PRO A 187 -12.05 0.63 -14.14
N GLU A 188 -12.91 -0.24 -14.64
CA GLU A 188 -12.52 -1.36 -15.49
C GLU A 188 -11.85 -0.91 -16.81
N ASN A 189 -12.27 0.23 -17.38
CA ASN A 189 -11.72 0.75 -18.63
C ASN A 189 -10.30 1.30 -18.44
N GLU A 190 -10.00 1.88 -17.28
CA GLU A 190 -8.67 2.35 -16.94
C GLU A 190 -7.67 1.20 -16.79
N LEU A 191 -8.11 0.06 -16.25
CA LEU A 191 -7.28 -1.13 -16.13
C LEU A 191 -6.95 -1.77 -17.48
N GLU A 192 -7.85 -1.66 -18.46
CA GLU A 192 -7.64 -2.17 -19.82
C GLU A 192 -6.70 -1.26 -20.63
N SER A 193 -6.78 0.06 -20.44
CA SER A 193 -5.91 1.04 -21.12
C SER A 193 -4.47 1.02 -20.58
N GLY A 194 -4.27 0.75 -19.29
CA GLY A 194 -2.95 0.69 -18.66
C GLY A 194 -2.12 -0.57 -18.95
N ASN A 195 -2.68 -1.53 -19.70
CA ASN A 195 -2.03 -2.81 -20.03
C ASN A 195 -1.54 -2.88 -21.50
N ARG A 196 -1.40 -1.73 -22.16
CA ARG A 196 -0.84 -1.62 -23.51
C ARG A 196 0.59 -1.12 -23.48
#